data_14a680f90a469bba58d739a04b832578
#
_entry.id   14a680f90a469bba58d739a04b832578
#
_cell.length_a   1.000
_cell.length_b   1.000
_cell.length_c   1.000
_cell.angle_alpha   90.00
_cell.angle_beta   90.00
_cell.angle_gamma   90.00
#
_symmetry.space_group_name_H-M   'P 1'
#
loop_
_entity.id
_entity.type
_entity.pdbx_description
1 polymer ?
#
loop_
_entity_poly.entity_id
_entity_poly.type
_entity_poly.pdbx_seq_one_letter_code
_entity_poly.pdbx_strand_id
1 'polypeptide(L)'
;EDTEILNQVRYHHARELKAARLPEDSLAYITYIADNIAAAVDRRSKEDGEMGFIKDQPLESVFNILNGNQERKLYRPMMLDINGDMNCPVSRKVPYAEGFYSGVKEKIKNCLLEFQWNDAYVNAILEILEATTTFVPSSTSTNELADISLYDHVKMTAAIATCIHEYLLQENITDYKTTLFKEATSFYSKPIFYLYSMDISGIQDFIYTITSKGALKGLRSRSFYLEIMMEHLIDSLLEKLFLSRVNLIYSGGGHAYILLPNTEKVRKIVGDFEQEVNEWFLEMFETQLYIAGGGAVCSASDFWNEPEGSYREIFQNISKE
;
A
#
# COMPACT_ATOMS: atom_id res chain seq x y z
N GLU A 1 2.27 -24.25 15.20
CA GLU A 1 1.41 -23.14 14.72
C GLU A 1 1.88 -21.87 15.39
N ASP A 2 2.11 -20.82 14.58
CA ASP A 2 2.50 -19.51 15.11
C ASP A 2 1.27 -18.86 15.75
N THR A 3 1.25 -18.83 17.07
CA THR A 3 0.12 -18.32 17.86
C THR A 3 -0.08 -16.81 17.62
N GLU A 4 0.98 -16.05 17.37
CA GLU A 4 0.88 -14.60 17.13
C GLU A 4 0.22 -14.29 15.78
N ILE A 5 0.52 -15.03 14.71
CA ILE A 5 -0.17 -14.87 13.41
C ILE A 5 -1.67 -15.17 13.59
N LEU A 6 -2.02 -16.26 14.29
CA LEU A 6 -3.42 -16.60 14.55
C LEU A 6 -4.14 -15.55 15.41
N ASN A 7 -3.46 -14.97 16.39
CA ASN A 7 -4.01 -13.90 17.23
C ASN A 7 -4.29 -12.64 16.42
N GLN A 8 -3.39 -12.24 15.53
CA GLN A 8 -3.60 -11.09 14.64
C GLN A 8 -4.84 -11.29 13.76
N VAL A 9 -4.98 -12.46 13.11
CA VAL A 9 -6.14 -12.76 12.27
C VAL A 9 -7.43 -12.83 13.08
N ARG A 10 -7.40 -13.41 14.28
CA ARG A 10 -8.58 -13.65 15.10
C ARG A 10 -9.10 -12.40 15.81
N TYR A 11 -8.21 -11.51 16.21
CA TYR A 11 -8.51 -10.42 17.14
C TYR A 11 -8.29 -9.01 16.53
N HIS A 12 -8.33 -8.87 15.22
CA HIS A 12 -8.18 -7.57 14.55
C HIS A 12 -9.39 -6.63 14.70
N HIS A 13 -10.53 -7.13 15.22
CA HIS A 13 -11.69 -6.28 15.50
C HIS A 13 -11.82 -5.96 17.00
N ALA A 14 -12.32 -4.75 17.33
CA ALA A 14 -12.43 -4.24 18.69
C ALA A 14 -13.18 -5.15 19.65
N ARG A 15 -14.26 -5.78 19.19
CA ARG A 15 -15.12 -6.65 20.02
C ARG A 15 -14.37 -7.88 20.47
N GLU A 16 -13.72 -8.57 19.54
CA GLU A 16 -12.97 -9.79 19.76
C GLU A 16 -11.71 -9.50 20.58
N LEU A 17 -11.00 -8.40 20.24
CA LEU A 17 -9.79 -7.98 20.94
C LEU A 17 -10.07 -7.61 22.41
N LYS A 18 -11.17 -6.91 22.69
CA LYS A 18 -11.60 -6.55 24.06
C LYS A 18 -11.89 -7.77 24.93
N ALA A 19 -12.43 -8.84 24.34
CA ALA A 19 -12.75 -10.08 25.02
C ALA A 19 -11.55 -11.02 25.18
N ALA A 20 -10.46 -10.79 24.41
CA ALA A 20 -9.30 -11.65 24.39
C ALA A 20 -8.41 -11.44 25.64
N ARG A 21 -7.79 -12.54 26.11
CA ARG A 21 -6.77 -12.52 27.15
C ARG A 21 -5.38 -12.63 26.51
N LEU A 22 -4.94 -11.54 25.87
CA LEU A 22 -3.65 -11.47 25.21
C LEU A 22 -2.60 -10.81 26.11
N PRO A 23 -1.31 -11.15 25.94
CA PRO A 23 -0.20 -10.39 26.51
C PRO A 23 -0.25 -8.91 26.11
N GLU A 24 0.34 -8.05 26.92
CA GLU A 24 0.33 -6.59 26.66
C GLU A 24 1.12 -6.20 25.42
N ASP A 25 2.07 -7.02 25.00
CA ASP A 25 2.94 -6.89 23.83
C ASP A 25 2.47 -7.69 22.61
N SER A 26 1.23 -8.24 22.60
CA SER A 26 0.72 -9.00 21.45
C SER A 26 0.60 -8.14 20.20
N LEU A 27 1.09 -8.67 19.07
CA LEU A 27 1.01 -8.03 17.75
C LEU A 27 -0.43 -7.81 17.27
N ALA A 28 -1.42 -8.48 17.86
CA ALA A 28 -2.83 -8.27 17.56
C ALA A 28 -3.29 -6.82 17.81
N TYR A 29 -2.67 -6.10 18.78
CA TYR A 29 -2.98 -4.68 19.00
C TYR A 29 -2.45 -3.80 17.88
N ILE A 30 -1.30 -4.15 17.28
CA ILE A 30 -0.74 -3.44 16.13
C ILE A 30 -1.63 -3.64 14.91
N THR A 31 -2.03 -4.89 14.61
CA THR A 31 -2.93 -5.20 13.51
C THR A 31 -4.27 -4.50 13.66
N TYR A 32 -4.85 -4.50 14.87
CA TYR A 32 -6.09 -3.81 15.17
C TYR A 32 -6.04 -2.30 14.86
N ILE A 33 -5.01 -1.60 15.35
CA ILE A 33 -4.93 -0.16 15.12
C ILE A 33 -4.60 0.18 13.66
N ALA A 34 -3.77 -0.64 13.00
CA ALA A 34 -3.43 -0.47 11.59
C ALA A 34 -4.65 -0.66 10.68
N ASP A 35 -5.48 -1.67 10.95
CA ASP A 35 -6.75 -1.90 10.26
C ASP A 35 -7.71 -0.72 10.43
N ASN A 36 -7.84 -0.18 11.64
CA ASN A 36 -8.67 1.00 11.90
C ASN A 36 -8.16 2.24 11.15
N ILE A 37 -6.83 2.46 11.10
CA ILE A 37 -6.25 3.59 10.36
C ILE A 37 -6.54 3.45 8.88
N ALA A 38 -6.28 2.29 8.28
CA ALA A 38 -6.58 2.02 6.87
C ALA A 38 -8.08 2.17 6.58
N ALA A 39 -8.94 1.54 7.39
CA ALA A 39 -10.38 1.60 7.23
C ALA A 39 -10.95 3.02 7.28
N ALA A 40 -10.41 3.89 8.12
CA ALA A 40 -10.88 5.27 8.23
C ALA A 40 -10.55 6.11 6.98
N VAL A 41 -9.45 5.78 6.27
CA VAL A 41 -9.10 6.40 4.97
C VAL A 41 -9.95 5.81 3.85
N ASP A 42 -10.18 4.50 3.85
CA ASP A 42 -10.81 3.76 2.76
C ASP A 42 -12.34 3.95 2.73
N ARG A 43 -12.97 4.07 3.90
CA ARG A 43 -14.43 4.04 4.02
C ARG A 43 -15.04 5.40 3.82
N ARG A 44 -15.53 5.63 2.61
CA ARG A 44 -16.30 6.83 2.26
C ARG A 44 -17.78 6.59 2.45
N SER A 45 -18.43 7.35 3.35
CA SER A 45 -19.85 7.23 3.65
C SER A 45 -20.71 7.70 2.48
N LYS A 46 -21.85 7.01 2.27
CA LYS A 46 -22.93 7.45 1.37
C LYS A 46 -23.88 8.37 2.15
N GLU A 47 -24.35 9.44 1.52
CA GLU A 47 -25.27 10.42 2.17
C GLU A 47 -26.60 9.81 2.61
N ASP A 48 -27.10 8.77 1.92
CA ASP A 48 -28.41 8.15 2.14
C ASP A 48 -28.33 6.64 2.42
N GLY A 49 -27.24 6.14 3.00
CA GLY A 49 -27.04 4.71 3.19
C GLY A 49 -27.86 4.13 4.35
N GLU A 50 -28.69 3.12 4.09
CA GLU A 50 -29.30 2.30 5.14
C GLU A 50 -28.29 1.34 5.76
N MET A 51 -28.41 1.04 7.07
CA MET A 51 -27.50 0.09 7.73
C MET A 51 -27.73 -1.34 7.25
N GLY A 52 -26.72 -1.97 6.68
CA GLY A 52 -26.79 -3.35 6.19
C GLY A 52 -25.52 -3.80 5.48
N PHE A 53 -25.52 -5.05 4.99
CA PHE A 53 -24.43 -5.64 4.23
C PHE A 53 -24.97 -6.34 2.97
N ILE A 54 -24.28 -6.18 1.84
CA ILE A 54 -24.60 -6.84 0.58
C ILE A 54 -23.47 -7.82 0.24
N LYS A 55 -23.72 -9.11 0.44
CA LYS A 55 -22.70 -10.18 0.25
C LYS A 55 -22.13 -10.25 -1.17
N ASP A 56 -22.89 -9.86 -2.16
CA ASP A 56 -22.55 -9.88 -3.58
C ASP A 56 -22.37 -8.46 -4.14
N GLN A 57 -21.91 -7.54 -3.30
CA GLN A 57 -21.54 -6.19 -3.71
C GLN A 57 -20.29 -6.26 -4.61
N PRO A 58 -20.34 -5.84 -5.90
CA PRO A 58 -19.16 -5.77 -6.74
C PRO A 58 -18.31 -4.55 -6.38
N LEU A 59 -17.03 -4.61 -6.73
CA LEU A 59 -16.13 -3.48 -6.61
C LEU A 59 -16.57 -2.36 -7.56
N GLU A 60 -16.74 -1.15 -7.01
CA GLU A 60 -17.01 0.07 -7.77
C GLU A 60 -15.70 0.65 -8.31
N SER A 61 -15.74 1.29 -9.47
CA SER A 61 -14.56 1.98 -9.99
C SER A 61 -14.27 3.24 -9.18
N VAL A 62 -13.06 3.40 -8.68
CA VAL A 62 -12.60 4.62 -8.00
C VAL A 62 -12.77 5.87 -8.89
N PHE A 63 -12.72 5.71 -10.21
CA PHE A 63 -12.92 6.79 -11.18
C PHE A 63 -14.37 7.29 -11.30
N ASN A 64 -15.34 6.64 -10.63
CA ASN A 64 -16.70 7.16 -10.55
C ASN A 64 -16.74 8.56 -9.92
N ILE A 65 -15.76 8.89 -9.06
CA ILE A 65 -15.63 10.23 -8.46
C ILE A 65 -15.48 11.34 -9.51
N LEU A 66 -14.93 11.06 -10.69
CA LEU A 66 -14.71 12.05 -11.74
C LEU A 66 -16.02 12.57 -12.36
N ASN A 67 -17.11 11.81 -12.23
CA ASN A 67 -18.46 12.25 -12.65
C ASN A 67 -19.39 12.52 -11.45
N GLY A 68 -18.85 12.70 -10.27
CA GLY A 68 -19.61 12.92 -9.04
C GLY A 68 -20.42 11.70 -8.58
N ASN A 69 -19.98 10.49 -8.92
CA ASN A 69 -20.66 9.22 -8.64
C ASN A 69 -22.08 9.10 -9.25
N GLN A 70 -22.41 9.89 -10.28
CA GLN A 70 -23.72 9.87 -10.93
C GLN A 70 -23.94 8.63 -11.77
N GLU A 71 -22.92 8.20 -12.53
CA GLU A 71 -22.90 6.92 -13.21
C GLU A 71 -21.92 5.97 -12.50
N ARG A 72 -22.45 4.96 -11.82
CA ARG A 72 -21.63 3.97 -11.14
C ARG A 72 -21.22 2.88 -12.09
N LYS A 73 -19.93 2.80 -12.37
CA LYS A 73 -19.32 1.68 -13.10
C LYS A 73 -18.72 0.70 -12.11
N LEU A 74 -18.91 -0.57 -12.39
CA LEU A 74 -18.61 -1.70 -11.53
C LEU A 74 -17.65 -2.65 -12.24
N TYR A 75 -16.70 -3.19 -11.51
CA TYR A 75 -15.87 -4.28 -12.02
C TYR A 75 -16.59 -5.62 -11.95
N ARG A 76 -16.27 -6.51 -12.87
CA ARG A 76 -16.73 -7.90 -12.80
C ARG A 76 -15.98 -8.62 -11.68
N PRO A 77 -16.67 -9.41 -10.83
CA PRO A 77 -15.98 -10.26 -9.85
C PRO A 77 -15.15 -11.32 -10.56
N MET A 78 -13.83 -11.22 -10.50
CA MET A 78 -12.90 -12.18 -11.09
C MET A 78 -11.55 -12.13 -10.37
N MET A 79 -10.76 -13.16 -10.55
CA MET A 79 -9.33 -13.14 -10.21
C MET A 79 -8.55 -12.67 -11.45
N LEU A 80 -7.36 -12.08 -11.23
CA LEU A 80 -6.46 -11.73 -12.33
C LEU A 80 -5.97 -13.01 -13.03
N ASP A 81 -5.96 -12.97 -14.36
CA ASP A 81 -5.41 -14.01 -15.22
C ASP A 81 -4.60 -13.35 -16.33
N ILE A 82 -3.33 -13.72 -16.48
CA ILE A 82 -2.42 -13.18 -17.50
C ILE A 82 -2.95 -13.45 -18.91
N ASN A 83 -3.65 -14.57 -19.10
CA ASN A 83 -4.23 -14.96 -20.37
C ASN A 83 -5.71 -14.59 -20.51
N GLY A 84 -6.27 -13.94 -19.49
CA GLY A 84 -7.68 -13.56 -19.44
C GLY A 84 -7.96 -12.21 -20.10
N ASP A 85 -9.25 -11.92 -20.25
CA ASP A 85 -9.71 -10.61 -20.72
C ASP A 85 -9.44 -9.52 -19.66
N MET A 86 -9.11 -8.32 -20.16
CA MET A 86 -9.00 -7.14 -19.29
C MET A 86 -10.34 -6.83 -18.62
N ASN A 87 -10.32 -6.61 -17.31
CA ASN A 87 -11.52 -6.26 -16.55
C ASN A 87 -11.78 -4.75 -16.61
N CYS A 88 -12.51 -4.32 -17.64
CA CYS A 88 -12.97 -2.94 -17.74
C CYS A 88 -14.28 -2.74 -16.96
N PRO A 89 -14.45 -1.61 -16.24
CA PRO A 89 -15.67 -1.36 -15.47
C PRO A 89 -16.88 -1.14 -16.39
N VAL A 90 -18.03 -1.71 -16.02
CA VAL A 90 -19.29 -1.72 -16.77
C VAL A 90 -20.41 -1.03 -15.99
N SER A 91 -21.42 -0.49 -16.69
CA SER A 91 -22.54 0.26 -16.07
C SER A 91 -23.59 -0.63 -15.39
N ARG A 92 -23.56 -1.95 -15.60
CA ARG A 92 -24.51 -2.88 -14.99
C ARG A 92 -23.80 -3.86 -14.06
N LYS A 93 -24.47 -4.22 -12.95
CA LYS A 93 -23.97 -5.25 -12.03
C LYS A 93 -23.81 -6.58 -12.78
N VAL A 94 -22.62 -7.16 -12.67
CA VAL A 94 -22.36 -8.54 -13.06
C VAL A 94 -22.38 -9.38 -11.79
N PRO A 95 -23.26 -10.39 -11.69
CA PRO A 95 -23.36 -11.19 -10.48
C PRO A 95 -22.10 -12.02 -10.24
N TYR A 96 -21.81 -12.30 -9.00
CA TYR A 96 -20.79 -13.28 -8.63
C TYR A 96 -21.17 -14.66 -9.16
N ALA A 97 -20.19 -15.37 -9.73
CA ALA A 97 -20.38 -16.79 -10.05
C ALA A 97 -20.59 -17.59 -8.76
N GLU A 98 -21.40 -18.64 -8.85
CA GLU A 98 -21.57 -19.57 -7.73
C GLU A 98 -20.21 -20.14 -7.31
N GLY A 99 -19.93 -20.13 -6.00
CA GLY A 99 -18.67 -20.63 -5.49
C GLY A 99 -17.45 -19.70 -5.69
N PHE A 100 -17.62 -18.46 -6.18
CA PHE A 100 -16.50 -17.51 -6.41
C PHE A 100 -15.55 -17.41 -5.21
N TYR A 101 -16.06 -17.11 -4.02
CA TYR A 101 -15.22 -16.99 -2.81
C TYR A 101 -14.56 -18.31 -2.41
N SER A 102 -15.20 -19.45 -2.66
CA SER A 102 -14.59 -20.76 -2.48
C SER A 102 -13.43 -20.96 -3.45
N GLY A 103 -13.59 -20.53 -4.70
CA GLY A 103 -12.53 -20.54 -5.71
C GLY A 103 -11.34 -19.68 -5.33
N VAL A 104 -11.57 -18.45 -4.84
CA VAL A 104 -10.52 -17.55 -4.32
C VAL A 104 -9.75 -18.22 -3.18
N LYS A 105 -10.48 -18.79 -2.19
CA LYS A 105 -9.86 -19.48 -1.05
C LYS A 105 -9.00 -20.67 -1.50
N GLU A 106 -9.51 -21.51 -2.39
CA GLU A 106 -8.75 -22.67 -2.89
C GLU A 106 -7.53 -22.24 -3.72
N LYS A 107 -7.65 -21.16 -4.51
CA LYS A 107 -6.50 -20.62 -5.27
C LYS A 107 -5.41 -20.13 -4.34
N ILE A 108 -5.74 -19.34 -3.32
CA ILE A 108 -4.77 -18.86 -2.31
C ILE A 108 -4.11 -20.05 -1.62
N LYS A 109 -4.92 -21.01 -1.15
CA LYS A 109 -4.43 -22.22 -0.47
C LYS A 109 -3.45 -23.01 -1.34
N ASN A 110 -3.79 -23.26 -2.61
CA ASN A 110 -2.95 -24.02 -3.51
C ASN A 110 -1.62 -23.29 -3.80
N CYS A 111 -1.65 -21.97 -4.03
CA CYS A 111 -0.44 -21.17 -4.19
C CYS A 111 0.47 -21.24 -2.95
N LEU A 112 -0.12 -21.14 -1.75
CA LEU A 112 0.66 -21.23 -0.49
C LEU A 112 1.22 -22.64 -0.23
N LEU A 113 0.60 -23.70 -0.74
CA LEU A 113 1.13 -25.07 -0.63
C LEU A 113 2.31 -25.34 -1.57
N GLU A 114 2.35 -24.65 -2.72
CA GLU A 114 3.44 -24.74 -3.71
C GLU A 114 4.60 -23.78 -3.39
N PHE A 115 4.46 -23.00 -2.36
CA PHE A 115 5.31 -21.87 -2.02
C PHE A 115 6.63 -22.34 -1.37
N GLN A 116 7.73 -21.73 -1.80
CA GLN A 116 9.02 -21.91 -1.12
C GLN A 116 9.22 -20.78 -0.11
N TRP A 117 9.25 -21.12 1.16
CA TRP A 117 9.47 -20.17 2.25
C TRP A 117 10.94 -19.72 2.27
N ASN A 118 11.22 -18.57 1.67
CA ASN A 118 12.53 -17.90 1.64
C ASN A 118 12.34 -16.44 2.08
N ASP A 119 13.39 -15.65 2.09
CA ASP A 119 13.36 -14.26 2.56
C ASP A 119 12.41 -13.35 1.75
N ALA A 120 12.05 -13.73 0.52
CA ALA A 120 11.12 -12.99 -0.33
C ALA A 120 9.64 -13.42 -0.16
N TYR A 121 9.31 -14.28 0.81
CA TYR A 121 7.96 -14.84 0.94
C TYR A 121 6.85 -13.80 1.09
N VAL A 122 7.13 -12.66 1.74
CA VAL A 122 6.14 -11.60 1.94
C VAL A 122 5.71 -10.98 0.60
N ASN A 123 6.67 -10.70 -0.29
CA ASN A 123 6.37 -10.15 -1.62
C ASN A 123 5.55 -11.14 -2.46
N ALA A 124 5.86 -12.42 -2.39
CA ALA A 124 5.09 -13.43 -3.11
C ALA A 124 3.67 -13.63 -2.55
N ILE A 125 3.47 -13.54 -1.22
CA ILE A 125 2.12 -13.50 -0.64
C ILE A 125 1.36 -12.27 -1.15
N LEU A 126 2.01 -11.12 -1.23
CA LEU A 126 1.41 -9.88 -1.74
C LEU A 126 0.89 -10.06 -3.17
N GLU A 127 1.68 -10.66 -4.07
CA GLU A 127 1.26 -10.96 -5.44
C GLU A 127 0.10 -11.98 -5.51
N ILE A 128 0.10 -13.00 -4.66
CA ILE A 128 -1.03 -13.95 -4.57
C ILE A 128 -2.32 -13.23 -4.17
N LEU A 129 -2.24 -12.33 -3.18
CA LEU A 129 -3.38 -11.54 -2.74
C LEU A 129 -3.83 -10.55 -3.82
N GLU A 130 -2.90 -9.91 -4.52
CA GLU A 130 -3.21 -9.05 -5.67
C GLU A 130 -3.97 -9.82 -6.74
N ALA A 131 -3.43 -10.94 -7.19
CA ALA A 131 -4.04 -11.75 -8.23
C ALA A 131 -5.45 -12.25 -7.86
N THR A 132 -5.72 -12.45 -6.57
CA THR A 132 -6.97 -13.08 -6.13
C THR A 132 -8.01 -12.11 -5.59
N THR A 133 -7.61 -10.94 -5.08
CA THR A 133 -8.51 -10.06 -4.32
C THR A 133 -8.63 -8.62 -4.87
N THR A 134 -7.92 -8.28 -5.96
CA THR A 134 -7.99 -6.94 -6.58
C THR A 134 -9.40 -6.52 -6.98
N PHE A 135 -10.26 -7.45 -7.42
CA PHE A 135 -11.64 -7.15 -7.80
C PHE A 135 -12.68 -7.57 -6.73
N VAL A 136 -12.23 -7.74 -5.50
CA VAL A 136 -13.08 -7.96 -4.32
C VAL A 136 -13.11 -6.67 -3.52
N PRO A 137 -14.28 -6.09 -3.16
CA PRO A 137 -14.31 -4.88 -2.36
C PRO A 137 -13.88 -5.15 -0.91
N SER A 138 -13.21 -4.18 -0.29
CA SER A 138 -12.78 -4.23 1.12
C SER A 138 -13.97 -4.17 2.09
N SER A 139 -15.05 -3.50 1.69
CA SER A 139 -16.27 -3.39 2.47
C SER A 139 -17.50 -3.75 1.64
N THR A 140 -18.45 -4.46 2.27
CA THR A 140 -19.77 -4.77 1.71
C THR A 140 -20.89 -4.04 2.45
N SER A 141 -20.54 -3.04 3.26
CA SER A 141 -21.49 -2.18 3.97
C SER A 141 -22.31 -1.35 3.00
N THR A 142 -23.62 -1.25 3.23
CA THR A 142 -24.52 -0.42 2.41
C THR A 142 -24.28 1.07 2.58
N ASN A 143 -23.69 1.47 3.71
CA ASN A 143 -23.38 2.88 4.02
C ASN A 143 -22.08 3.38 3.40
N GLU A 144 -21.28 2.49 2.79
CA GLU A 144 -19.96 2.82 2.29
C GLU A 144 -19.90 2.65 0.78
N LEU A 145 -19.01 3.41 0.13
CA LEU A 145 -18.65 3.16 -1.27
C LEU A 145 -17.77 1.92 -1.31
N ALA A 146 -18.12 0.96 -2.17
CA ALA A 146 -17.35 -0.28 -2.34
C ALA A 146 -16.28 -0.12 -3.42
N ASP A 147 -15.47 0.94 -3.37
CA ASP A 147 -14.54 1.34 -4.42
C ASP A 147 -13.05 1.15 -4.07
N ILE A 148 -12.78 0.60 -2.89
CA ILE A 148 -11.44 0.16 -2.49
C ILE A 148 -11.41 -1.36 -2.50
N SER A 149 -10.38 -1.94 -3.14
CA SER A 149 -10.23 -3.39 -3.20
C SER A 149 -9.78 -3.99 -1.86
N LEU A 150 -10.09 -5.25 -1.66
CA LEU A 150 -9.60 -5.98 -0.49
C LEU A 150 -8.07 -6.08 -0.49
N TYR A 151 -7.46 -6.20 -1.68
CA TYR A 151 -6.01 -6.17 -1.83
C TYR A 151 -5.40 -4.86 -1.33
N ASP A 152 -5.91 -3.72 -1.80
CA ASP A 152 -5.38 -2.40 -1.42
C ASP A 152 -5.53 -2.16 0.08
N HIS A 153 -6.69 -2.51 0.65
CA HIS A 153 -6.93 -2.38 2.08
C HIS A 153 -5.95 -3.22 2.92
N VAL A 154 -5.77 -4.50 2.57
CA VAL A 154 -4.86 -5.40 3.30
C VAL A 154 -3.41 -4.97 3.15
N LYS A 155 -2.99 -4.53 1.95
CA LYS A 155 -1.66 -3.99 1.69
C LYS A 155 -1.39 -2.76 2.55
N MET A 156 -2.31 -1.79 2.57
CA MET A 156 -2.18 -0.59 3.40
C MET A 156 -2.17 -0.91 4.89
N THR A 157 -3.04 -1.81 5.35
CA THR A 157 -3.03 -2.28 6.74
C THR A 157 -1.66 -2.87 7.12
N ALA A 158 -1.07 -3.70 6.25
CA ALA A 158 0.24 -4.30 6.49
C ALA A 158 1.37 -3.25 6.50
N ALA A 159 1.35 -2.28 5.57
CA ALA A 159 2.32 -1.19 5.53
C ALA A 159 2.27 -0.33 6.82
N ILE A 160 1.07 0.05 7.23
CA ILE A 160 0.84 0.81 8.46
C ILE A 160 1.29 0.00 9.69
N ALA A 161 0.92 -1.29 9.77
CA ALA A 161 1.32 -2.16 10.87
C ALA A 161 2.83 -2.29 10.99
N THR A 162 3.54 -2.45 9.86
CA THR A 162 5.00 -2.51 9.84
C THR A 162 5.62 -1.21 10.35
N CYS A 163 5.12 -0.05 9.90
CA CYS A 163 5.62 1.25 10.37
C CYS A 163 5.38 1.44 11.87
N ILE A 164 4.20 1.07 12.38
CA ILE A 164 3.88 1.14 13.80
C ILE A 164 4.83 0.23 14.61
N HIS A 165 5.02 -1.01 14.17
CA HIS A 165 5.89 -1.97 14.86
C HIS A 165 7.32 -1.44 14.97
N GLU A 166 7.93 -1.02 13.86
CA GLU A 166 9.30 -0.51 13.84
C GLU A 166 9.46 0.76 14.68
N TYR A 167 8.46 1.65 14.66
CA TYR A 167 8.44 2.84 15.52
C TYR A 167 8.40 2.46 17.01
N LEU A 168 7.51 1.54 17.40
CA LEU A 168 7.40 1.10 18.81
C LEU A 168 8.66 0.41 19.31
N LEU A 169 9.31 -0.40 18.45
CA LEU A 169 10.59 -1.03 18.78
C LEU A 169 11.68 0.01 19.04
N GLN A 170 11.79 1.03 18.20
CA GLN A 170 12.79 2.08 18.39
C GLN A 170 12.55 2.92 19.63
N GLU A 171 11.28 3.23 19.94
CA GLU A 171 10.90 3.98 21.14
C GLU A 171 10.90 3.12 22.42
N ASN A 172 11.26 1.83 22.33
CA ASN A 172 11.24 0.86 23.43
C ASN A 172 9.88 0.76 24.13
N ILE A 173 8.79 0.91 23.37
CA ILE A 173 7.42 0.76 23.86
C ILE A 173 7.03 -0.71 23.75
N THR A 174 6.75 -1.36 24.89
CA THR A 174 6.38 -2.77 24.98
C THR A 174 4.91 -3.00 25.39
N ASP A 175 4.26 -2.02 26.01
CA ASP A 175 2.83 -2.10 26.35
C ASP A 175 1.97 -1.61 25.16
N TYR A 176 1.83 -2.50 24.16
CA TYR A 176 1.00 -2.24 22.97
C TYR A 176 -0.47 -2.10 23.34
N LYS A 177 -0.94 -2.88 24.32
CA LYS A 177 -2.33 -2.84 24.78
C LYS A 177 -2.74 -1.45 25.28
N THR A 178 -1.93 -0.83 26.12
CA THR A 178 -2.23 0.52 26.60
C THR A 178 -2.06 1.53 25.49
N THR A 179 -0.93 1.51 24.80
CA THR A 179 -0.59 2.51 23.78
C THR A 179 -1.54 2.51 22.59
N LEU A 180 -1.90 1.32 22.06
CA LEU A 180 -2.62 1.18 20.78
C LEU A 180 -4.12 0.89 20.95
N PHE A 181 -4.55 0.41 22.13
CA PHE A 181 -5.94 0.05 22.32
C PHE A 181 -6.65 0.95 23.35
N LYS A 182 -6.04 1.20 24.52
CA LYS A 182 -6.67 2.06 25.54
C LYS A 182 -6.50 3.56 25.21
N GLU A 183 -5.36 3.93 24.67
CA GLU A 183 -4.97 5.31 24.38
C GLU A 183 -4.88 5.59 22.86
N ALA A 184 -5.60 4.81 22.05
CA ALA A 184 -5.58 4.89 20.60
C ALA A 184 -5.78 6.33 20.06
N THR A 185 -6.69 7.10 20.67
CA THR A 185 -6.98 8.48 20.25
C THR A 185 -5.74 9.38 20.30
N SER A 186 -4.91 9.23 21.35
CA SER A 186 -3.67 9.99 21.46
C SER A 186 -2.59 9.47 20.51
N PHE A 187 -2.64 8.18 20.17
CA PHE A 187 -1.69 7.57 19.26
C PHE A 187 -1.89 8.03 17.80
N TYR A 188 -3.13 8.25 17.38
CA TYR A 188 -3.42 8.69 16.01
C TYR A 188 -2.76 10.02 15.61
N SER A 189 -2.52 10.91 16.58
CA SER A 189 -1.86 12.21 16.33
C SER A 189 -0.33 12.14 16.42
N LYS A 190 0.25 10.98 16.73
CA LYS A 190 1.72 10.86 16.80
C LYS A 190 2.32 10.81 15.39
N PRO A 191 3.43 11.51 15.13
CA PRO A 191 4.09 11.56 13.83
C PRO A 191 4.96 10.32 13.61
N ILE A 192 4.31 9.16 13.46
CA ILE A 192 4.98 7.84 13.40
C ILE A 192 5.32 7.40 11.98
N PHE A 193 4.82 8.10 10.97
CA PHE A 193 5.04 7.78 9.57
C PHE A 193 5.95 8.80 8.90
N TYR A 194 6.69 8.34 7.92
CA TYR A 194 7.48 9.14 7.00
C TYR A 194 7.12 8.72 5.58
N LEU A 195 6.35 9.56 4.87
CA LEU A 195 6.04 9.32 3.47
C LEU A 195 7.19 9.84 2.62
N TYR A 196 7.95 8.92 2.05
CA TYR A 196 9.09 9.18 1.22
C TYR A 196 8.72 9.10 -0.26
N SER A 197 9.18 10.06 -1.03
CA SER A 197 9.08 10.13 -2.48
C SER A 197 10.45 9.99 -3.10
N MET A 198 10.55 9.17 -4.14
CA MET A 198 11.76 9.00 -4.94
C MET A 198 11.41 9.23 -6.41
N ASP A 199 12.13 10.14 -7.06
CA ASP A 199 11.91 10.50 -8.47
C ASP A 199 13.23 10.45 -9.24
N ILE A 200 13.23 9.79 -10.40
CA ILE A 200 14.36 9.84 -11.32
C ILE A 200 14.19 11.07 -12.20
N SER A 201 15.01 12.08 -11.97
CA SER A 201 15.02 13.30 -12.76
C SER A 201 15.90 13.17 -14.01
N GLY A 202 15.56 13.93 -15.09
CA GLY A 202 16.27 13.88 -16.36
C GLY A 202 15.76 12.85 -17.36
N ILE A 203 14.70 12.11 -17.01
CA ILE A 203 14.11 11.03 -17.83
C ILE A 203 13.83 11.46 -19.27
N GLN A 204 13.25 12.63 -19.49
CA GLN A 204 12.89 13.09 -20.83
C GLN A 204 14.13 13.28 -21.71
N ASP A 205 15.15 13.97 -21.23
CA ASP A 205 16.39 14.18 -21.97
C ASP A 205 17.09 12.84 -22.24
N PHE A 206 17.13 11.96 -21.26
CA PHE A 206 17.69 10.62 -21.44
C PHE A 206 16.93 9.80 -22.49
N ILE A 207 15.61 9.80 -22.49
CA ILE A 207 14.80 9.02 -23.44
C ILE A 207 14.88 9.60 -24.84
N TYR A 208 14.80 10.93 -25.00
CA TYR A 208 14.70 11.59 -26.31
C TYR A 208 16.04 11.93 -26.96
N THR A 209 17.17 11.72 -26.32
CA THR A 209 18.50 11.84 -26.94
C THR A 209 18.74 10.66 -27.90
N ILE A 210 18.08 10.66 -29.04
CA ILE A 210 18.12 9.56 -30.00
C ILE A 210 18.37 10.07 -31.42
N THR A 211 19.23 9.35 -32.16
CA THR A 211 19.43 9.55 -33.61
C THR A 211 18.20 9.02 -34.37
N SER A 212 17.86 9.64 -35.50
CA SER A 212 16.67 9.34 -36.30
C SER A 212 16.55 7.88 -36.74
N LYS A 213 17.66 7.17 -36.89
CA LYS A 213 17.68 5.75 -37.30
C LYS A 213 17.44 4.85 -36.08
N GLY A 214 16.30 4.13 -36.07
CA GLY A 214 15.95 3.22 -34.99
C GLY A 214 15.31 3.91 -33.76
N ALA A 215 14.82 5.13 -33.90
CA ALA A 215 14.26 5.94 -32.83
C ALA A 215 13.25 5.21 -31.95
N LEU A 216 12.26 4.55 -32.53
CA LEU A 216 11.21 3.84 -31.79
C LEU A 216 11.77 2.71 -30.89
N LYS A 217 12.73 1.94 -31.43
CA LYS A 217 13.39 0.87 -30.66
C LYS A 217 14.21 1.44 -29.51
N GLY A 218 14.93 2.55 -29.79
CA GLY A 218 15.70 3.25 -28.78
C GLY A 218 14.84 3.81 -27.64
N LEU A 219 13.72 4.47 -27.97
CA LEU A 219 12.76 4.99 -27.00
C LEU A 219 12.25 3.88 -26.07
N ARG A 220 11.74 2.79 -26.64
CA ARG A 220 11.23 1.65 -25.86
C ARG A 220 12.29 1.03 -24.95
N SER A 221 13.50 0.83 -25.47
CA SER A 221 14.58 0.24 -24.68
C SER A 221 14.99 1.13 -23.50
N ARG A 222 15.04 2.45 -23.70
CA ARG A 222 15.41 3.39 -22.65
C ARG A 222 14.30 3.53 -21.60
N SER A 223 13.02 3.61 -22.02
CA SER A 223 11.90 3.59 -21.10
C SER A 223 11.87 2.32 -20.25
N PHE A 224 12.05 1.16 -20.87
CA PHE A 224 12.09 -0.12 -20.18
C PHE A 224 13.28 -0.22 -19.21
N TYR A 225 14.44 0.29 -19.61
CA TYR A 225 15.61 0.33 -18.76
C TYR A 225 15.38 1.17 -17.49
N LEU A 226 14.77 2.37 -17.64
CA LEU A 226 14.43 3.22 -16.50
C LEU A 226 13.41 2.58 -15.56
N GLU A 227 12.43 1.88 -16.11
CA GLU A 227 11.44 1.13 -15.32
C GLU A 227 12.09 0.05 -14.47
N ILE A 228 12.91 -0.82 -15.08
CA ILE A 228 13.66 -1.87 -14.36
C ILE A 228 14.60 -1.25 -13.32
N MET A 229 15.25 -0.14 -13.66
CA MET A 229 16.15 0.54 -12.74
C MET A 229 15.39 1.08 -11.53
N MET A 230 14.23 1.73 -11.73
CA MET A 230 13.39 2.21 -10.63
C MET A 230 12.94 1.06 -9.71
N GLU A 231 12.48 -0.04 -10.29
CA GLU A 231 12.09 -1.23 -9.52
C GLU A 231 13.26 -1.78 -8.69
N HIS A 232 14.46 -1.81 -9.27
CA HIS A 232 15.66 -2.26 -8.56
C HIS A 232 16.05 -1.30 -7.42
N LEU A 233 15.97 0.02 -7.63
CA LEU A 233 16.25 1.02 -6.60
C LEU A 233 15.27 0.93 -5.44
N ILE A 234 13.97 0.73 -5.74
CA ILE A 234 12.94 0.51 -4.72
C ILE A 234 13.27 -0.73 -3.88
N ASP A 235 13.53 -1.87 -4.53
CA ASP A 235 13.85 -3.12 -3.83
C ASP A 235 15.12 -2.97 -2.99
N SER A 236 16.16 -2.33 -3.52
CA SER A 236 17.43 -2.10 -2.81
C SER A 236 17.25 -1.22 -1.56
N LEU A 237 16.41 -0.18 -1.64
CA LEU A 237 16.09 0.65 -0.49
C LEU A 237 15.29 -0.13 0.56
N LEU A 238 14.25 -0.86 0.14
CA LEU A 238 13.43 -1.66 1.04
C LEU A 238 14.26 -2.74 1.75
N GLU A 239 15.17 -3.40 1.05
CA GLU A 239 16.09 -4.39 1.62
C GLU A 239 17.02 -3.77 2.67
N LYS A 240 17.63 -2.61 2.40
CA LYS A 240 18.45 -1.87 3.37
C LYS A 240 17.67 -1.48 4.64
N LEU A 241 16.37 -1.25 4.50
CA LEU A 241 15.46 -0.90 5.59
C LEU A 241 14.85 -2.12 6.29
N PHE A 242 15.10 -3.34 5.82
CA PHE A 242 14.44 -4.58 6.28
C PHE A 242 12.91 -4.52 6.14
N LEU A 243 12.44 -3.83 5.10
CA LEU A 243 11.03 -3.69 4.74
C LEU A 243 10.71 -4.53 3.50
N SER A 244 9.44 -4.59 3.13
CA SER A 244 8.97 -5.32 1.95
C SER A 244 8.14 -4.41 1.04
N ARG A 245 7.73 -4.92 -0.12
CA ARG A 245 6.89 -4.20 -1.08
C ARG A 245 5.50 -3.84 -0.56
N VAL A 246 5.06 -4.30 0.60
CA VAL A 246 3.85 -3.78 1.26
C VAL A 246 3.97 -2.28 1.54
N ASN A 247 5.19 -1.79 1.82
CA ASN A 247 5.46 -0.38 2.09
C ASN A 247 5.55 0.49 0.83
N LEU A 248 5.64 -0.12 -0.36
CA LEU A 248 5.58 0.58 -1.65
C LEU A 248 4.12 0.95 -1.96
N ILE A 249 3.79 2.24 -1.83
CA ILE A 249 2.42 2.73 -2.06
C ILE A 249 2.14 2.91 -3.55
N TYR A 250 3.11 3.46 -4.28
CA TYR A 250 3.00 3.72 -5.71
C TYR A 250 4.35 3.63 -6.39
N SER A 251 4.40 3.09 -7.60
CA SER A 251 5.53 3.15 -8.52
C SER A 251 5.00 3.35 -9.94
N GLY A 252 5.61 4.27 -10.68
CA GLY A 252 5.29 4.48 -12.09
C GLY A 252 5.93 5.73 -12.67
N GLY A 253 6.33 5.65 -13.94
CA GLY A 253 6.87 6.79 -14.67
C GLY A 253 8.18 7.36 -14.14
N GLY A 254 8.96 6.57 -13.41
CA GLY A 254 10.20 7.02 -12.76
C GLY A 254 9.99 7.63 -11.37
N HIS A 255 8.81 7.51 -10.80
CA HIS A 255 8.42 8.07 -9.52
C HIS A 255 7.86 6.98 -8.59
N ALA A 256 8.18 7.04 -7.30
CA ALA A 256 7.64 6.14 -6.30
C ALA A 256 7.28 6.86 -5.00
N TYR A 257 6.24 6.36 -4.31
CA TYR A 257 5.93 6.70 -2.93
C TYR A 257 6.08 5.48 -2.04
N ILE A 258 6.80 5.64 -0.94
CA ILE A 258 7.07 4.56 0.02
C ILE A 258 6.68 5.04 1.41
N LEU A 259 5.84 4.27 2.11
CA LEU A 259 5.46 4.55 3.50
C LEU A 259 6.46 3.92 4.44
N LEU A 260 7.18 4.74 5.19
CA LEU A 260 8.26 4.33 6.07
C LEU A 260 7.94 4.66 7.54
N PRO A 261 8.52 3.94 8.51
CA PRO A 261 8.48 4.36 9.91
C PRO A 261 9.30 5.64 10.13
N ASN A 262 8.74 6.60 10.86
CA ASN A 262 9.43 7.85 11.16
C ASN A 262 10.45 7.65 12.29
N THR A 263 11.62 7.14 11.94
CA THR A 263 12.71 6.91 12.87
C THR A 263 14.01 7.57 12.39
N GLU A 264 14.90 7.98 13.29
CA GLU A 264 16.20 8.55 12.92
C GLU A 264 17.02 7.58 12.07
N LYS A 265 16.98 6.28 12.43
CA LYS A 265 17.66 5.22 11.67
C LYS A 265 17.19 5.15 10.23
N VAL A 266 15.86 5.18 10.01
CA VAL A 266 15.28 5.11 8.67
C VAL A 266 15.66 6.33 7.85
N ARG A 267 15.51 7.54 8.40
CA ARG A 267 15.88 8.78 7.69
C ARG A 267 17.36 8.82 7.32
N LYS A 268 18.22 8.32 8.21
CA LYS A 268 19.64 8.22 7.90
C LYS A 268 19.91 7.24 6.74
N ILE A 269 19.30 6.04 6.78
CA ILE A 269 19.47 5.04 5.70
C ILE A 269 18.97 5.60 4.36
N VAL A 270 17.85 6.30 4.35
CA VAL A 270 17.32 6.96 3.14
C VAL A 270 18.33 7.98 2.58
N GLY A 271 18.84 8.88 3.42
CA GLY A 271 19.83 9.87 2.99
C GLY A 271 21.14 9.25 2.50
N ASP A 272 21.66 8.25 3.19
CA ASP A 272 22.87 7.52 2.78
C ASP A 272 22.63 6.80 1.43
N PHE A 273 21.44 6.23 1.23
CA PHE A 273 21.04 5.58 -0.02
C PHE A 273 20.93 6.56 -1.19
N GLU A 274 20.31 7.72 -1.01
CA GLU A 274 20.22 8.75 -2.04
C GLU A 274 21.60 9.21 -2.49
N GLN A 275 22.51 9.42 -1.56
CA GLN A 275 23.88 9.81 -1.86
C GLN A 275 24.58 8.71 -2.69
N GLU A 276 24.53 7.45 -2.23
CA GLU A 276 25.14 6.29 -2.92
C GLU A 276 24.63 6.17 -4.36
N VAL A 277 23.32 6.27 -4.54
CA VAL A 277 22.70 6.16 -5.86
C VAL A 277 23.07 7.34 -6.74
N ASN A 278 23.09 8.57 -6.23
CA ASN A 278 23.47 9.74 -7.01
C ASN A 278 24.96 9.74 -7.40
N GLU A 279 25.84 9.23 -6.56
CA GLU A 279 27.24 8.97 -6.92
C GLU A 279 27.34 7.96 -8.08
N TRP A 280 26.57 6.87 -8.03
CA TRP A 280 26.49 5.90 -9.11
C TRP A 280 25.90 6.50 -10.41
N PHE A 281 24.84 7.31 -10.31
CA PHE A 281 24.27 7.99 -11.47
C PHE A 281 25.29 8.94 -12.12
N LEU A 282 26.06 9.67 -11.32
CA LEU A 282 27.10 10.56 -11.83
C LEU A 282 28.17 9.81 -12.62
N GLU A 283 28.60 8.64 -12.14
CA GLU A 283 29.57 7.79 -12.83
C GLU A 283 29.04 7.21 -14.14
N MET A 284 27.76 6.77 -14.15
CA MET A 284 27.18 6.04 -15.28
C MET A 284 26.52 6.93 -16.33
N PHE A 285 25.95 8.05 -15.92
CA PHE A 285 25.12 8.92 -16.76
C PHE A 285 25.56 10.39 -16.73
N GLU A 286 26.68 10.67 -16.07
CA GLU A 286 27.18 12.04 -15.86
C GLU A 286 26.08 12.89 -15.16
N THR A 287 25.64 14.00 -15.76
CA THR A 287 24.59 14.88 -15.22
C THR A 287 23.21 14.65 -15.86
N GLN A 288 23.06 13.57 -16.64
CA GLN A 288 21.80 13.33 -17.37
C GLN A 288 20.68 12.80 -16.48
N LEU A 289 21.02 11.96 -15.50
CA LEU A 289 20.07 11.37 -14.57
C LEU A 289 20.53 11.57 -13.13
N TYR A 290 19.57 11.77 -12.23
CA TYR A 290 19.79 11.76 -10.79
C TYR A 290 18.51 11.41 -10.05
N ILE A 291 18.61 10.95 -8.80
CA ILE A 291 17.46 10.80 -7.91
C ILE A 291 17.25 12.10 -7.16
N ALA A 292 16.01 12.59 -7.21
CA ALA A 292 15.49 13.58 -6.31
C ALA A 292 14.63 12.85 -5.26
N GLY A 293 15.04 12.90 -4.00
CA GLY A 293 14.30 12.37 -2.89
C GLY A 293 13.65 13.51 -2.09
N GLY A 294 12.53 13.21 -1.46
CA GLY A 294 11.89 14.12 -0.51
C GLY A 294 10.94 13.35 0.39
N GLY A 295 10.72 13.83 1.61
CA GLY A 295 9.86 13.12 2.51
C GLY A 295 9.11 14.01 3.50
N ALA A 296 7.97 13.56 3.93
CA ALA A 296 7.14 14.25 4.92
C ALA A 296 6.83 13.36 6.10
N VAL A 297 7.07 13.88 7.29
CA VAL A 297 6.62 13.26 8.54
C VAL A 297 5.12 13.47 8.67
N CYS A 298 4.38 12.40 8.98
CA CYS A 298 2.93 12.46 9.12
C CYS A 298 2.41 11.48 10.18
N SER A 299 1.17 11.70 10.57
CA SER A 299 0.42 10.91 11.55
C SER A 299 -0.78 10.22 10.88
N ALA A 300 -1.49 9.36 11.60
CA ALA A 300 -2.76 8.79 11.13
C ALA A 300 -3.83 9.89 10.93
N SER A 301 -3.86 10.88 11.83
CA SER A 301 -4.79 12.02 11.70
C SER A 301 -4.58 12.80 10.40
N ASP A 302 -3.33 12.94 9.94
CA ASP A 302 -3.03 13.61 8.66
C ASP A 302 -3.57 12.81 7.47
N PHE A 303 -3.53 11.47 7.50
CA PHE A 303 -4.14 10.62 6.47
C PHE A 303 -5.66 10.81 6.40
N TRP A 304 -6.30 11.08 7.52
CA TRP A 304 -7.74 11.37 7.61
C TRP A 304 -8.10 12.81 7.25
N ASN A 305 -7.08 13.64 6.92
CA ASN A 305 -7.24 15.08 6.70
C ASN A 305 -7.74 15.83 7.95
N GLU A 306 -7.27 15.42 9.11
CA GLU A 306 -7.56 16.01 10.42
C GLU A 306 -6.28 16.57 11.06
N PRO A 307 -6.13 17.92 11.11
CA PRO A 307 -7.09 18.96 10.68
C PRO A 307 -7.26 19.07 9.16
N GLU A 308 -8.34 19.70 8.72
CA GLU A 308 -8.60 19.90 7.28
C GLU A 308 -7.41 20.58 6.59
N GLY A 309 -6.94 19.99 5.48
CA GLY A 309 -5.78 20.43 4.73
C GLY A 309 -4.48 19.66 5.04
N SER A 310 -4.39 18.96 6.17
CA SER A 310 -3.18 18.24 6.58
C SER A 310 -2.77 17.17 5.58
N TYR A 311 -3.72 16.45 4.97
CA TYR A 311 -3.41 15.49 3.91
C TYR A 311 -2.71 16.13 2.70
N ARG A 312 -3.16 17.32 2.28
CA ARG A 312 -2.51 18.09 1.20
C ARG A 312 -1.12 18.56 1.60
N GLU A 313 -0.94 18.96 2.85
CA GLU A 313 0.33 19.45 3.37
C GLU A 313 1.43 18.39 3.31
N ILE A 314 1.11 17.10 3.46
CA ILE A 314 2.07 16.00 3.30
C ILE A 314 2.77 16.12 1.93
N PHE A 315 2.00 16.20 0.85
CA PHE A 315 2.56 16.26 -0.52
C PHE A 315 3.24 17.60 -0.82
N GLN A 316 2.76 18.70 -0.24
CA GLN A 316 3.43 20.00 -0.34
C GLN A 316 4.79 20.01 0.35
N ASN A 317 4.94 19.31 1.45
CA ASN A 317 6.21 19.21 2.18
C ASN A 317 7.20 18.33 1.42
N ILE A 318 6.76 17.19 0.89
CA ILE A 318 7.57 16.34 0.01
C ILE A 318 8.14 17.14 -1.17
N SER A 319 7.35 18.04 -1.77
CA SER A 319 7.78 18.83 -2.93
C SER A 319 8.72 19.98 -2.60
N LYS A 320 8.99 20.28 -1.34
CA LYS A 320 9.87 21.37 -0.90
C LYS A 320 11.29 20.91 -0.59
N GLU A 321 11.47 19.63 -0.30
CA GLU A 321 12.77 19.01 -0.09
C GLU A 321 13.39 18.59 -1.43
#